data_a4286bb7e1269302de81ac97f5174ac7
#
_entry.id   a4286bb7e1269302de81ac97f5174ac7
#
_cell.length_a   1.000
_cell.length_b   1.000
_cell.length_c   1.000
_cell.angle_alpha   90.00
_cell.angle_beta   90.00
_cell.angle_gamma   90.00
#
_symmetry.space_group_name_H-M   'P 1'
#
loop_
_entity.id
_entity.type
_entity.pdbx_description
1 polymer ?
#
loop_
_entity_poly.entity_id
_entity_poly.type
_entity_poly.pdbx_seq_one_letter_code
_entity_poly.pdbx_strand_id
1 'polypeptide(L)'
;MDEERRPPRPGARPGQRPAPRFGVRPPARGWTPRPDGPRHWASKRTIPAQALALVGPDQELIAGRHPVEEAFTARREAIKLLVVPQRRAALQQVVLHATTLRIPIVEVEGALIGQLAGFDGHQGIALVVRRRPEVAPEEILARAVSRGEPPFILALDGVEDPQNFGSLIRSAEAVGVHGILMATRGSAPLSPAAIKASAGAVEHLLVSRVESLADELTALRLRGIRVVGAEAEAAQDHRRADLRGPICLVIGSEGKGLSPAIRRRIDLYVRIPMVGKVASLNASVAGSILLFEVLGQRPQATAQGVPPTSAASPLPAGDEEVSK
;
A
#
# COMPACT_ATOMS: atom_id res chain seq x y z
N MET A 1 -29.11 84.62 21.61
CA MET A 1 -28.02 83.80 22.10
C MET A 1 -28.63 82.40 22.18
N ASP A 2 -28.56 81.68 21.09
CA ASP A 2 -29.23 80.38 20.86
C ASP A 2 -28.29 79.27 21.28
N GLU A 3 -28.72 78.46 22.21
CA GLU A 3 -28.03 77.27 22.67
C GLU A 3 -28.56 76.06 21.93
N GLU A 4 -27.81 75.62 20.95
CA GLU A 4 -28.13 74.52 20.03
C GLU A 4 -28.09 73.18 20.77
N ARG A 5 -29.25 72.59 21.02
CA ARG A 5 -29.42 71.25 21.62
C ARG A 5 -29.14 70.20 20.60
N ARG A 6 -28.08 69.40 20.81
CA ARG A 6 -27.81 68.16 20.07
C ARG A 6 -28.81 67.04 20.46
N PRO A 7 -29.29 66.26 19.50
CA PRO A 7 -30.18 65.13 19.79
C PRO A 7 -29.43 63.91 20.42
N PRO A 8 -30.12 63.07 21.18
CA PRO A 8 -29.52 61.94 21.90
C PRO A 8 -29.17 60.78 20.92
N ARG A 9 -28.04 60.08 21.20
CA ARG A 9 -27.61 58.87 20.48
C ARG A 9 -28.55 57.72 20.82
N PRO A 10 -28.88 56.83 19.84
CA PRO A 10 -29.70 55.65 20.09
C PRO A 10 -28.92 54.60 20.92
N GLY A 11 -29.61 54.00 21.89
CA GLY A 11 -29.08 53.05 22.83
C GLY A 11 -28.57 51.75 22.20
N ALA A 12 -27.47 51.25 22.71
CA ALA A 12 -26.91 49.96 22.42
C ALA A 12 -27.81 48.84 22.93
N ARG A 13 -28.13 47.86 22.08
CA ARG A 13 -28.82 46.63 22.47
C ARG A 13 -27.84 45.71 23.23
N PRO A 14 -28.20 45.09 24.37
CA PRO A 14 -27.34 44.15 25.05
C PRO A 14 -27.42 42.79 24.37
N GLY A 15 -26.29 42.16 24.05
CA GLY A 15 -26.23 40.72 23.76
C GLY A 15 -25.53 40.24 22.49
N GLN A 16 -24.68 41.02 21.83
CA GLN A 16 -23.84 40.45 20.78
C GLN A 16 -22.37 40.45 21.21
N ARG A 17 -21.81 39.23 21.41
CA ARG A 17 -20.36 39.03 21.55
C ARG A 17 -19.69 39.36 20.24
N PRO A 18 -18.59 40.11 20.20
CA PRO A 18 -17.87 40.37 18.97
C PRO A 18 -17.25 39.06 18.43
N ALA A 19 -17.42 38.82 17.13
CA ALA A 19 -16.78 37.73 16.42
C ALA A 19 -15.24 37.86 16.50
N PRO A 20 -14.49 36.73 16.58
CA PRO A 20 -13.04 36.78 16.58
C PRO A 20 -12.52 37.34 15.26
N ARG A 21 -11.76 38.43 15.35
CA ARG A 21 -11.01 38.98 14.21
C ARG A 21 -9.89 37.99 13.85
N PHE A 22 -10.03 37.25 12.78
CA PHE A 22 -8.92 36.54 12.17
C PHE A 22 -7.94 37.59 11.62
N GLY A 23 -6.85 37.79 12.32
CA GLY A 23 -5.74 38.62 11.84
C GLY A 23 -5.14 37.94 10.61
N VAL A 24 -5.09 38.66 9.48
CA VAL A 24 -4.36 38.26 8.30
C VAL A 24 -2.89 38.14 8.67
N ARG A 25 -2.36 36.91 8.73
CA ARG A 25 -0.91 36.68 8.88
C ARG A 25 -0.21 37.24 7.63
N PRO A 26 0.90 37.97 7.78
CA PRO A 26 1.72 38.36 6.65
C PRO A 26 2.25 37.12 5.92
N PRO A 27 2.44 37.16 4.57
CA PRO A 27 2.91 36.02 3.82
C PRO A 27 4.29 35.60 4.35
N ALA A 28 4.42 34.31 4.63
CA ALA A 28 5.69 33.70 5.00
C ALA A 28 6.72 33.94 3.88
N ARG A 29 7.92 34.41 4.27
CA ARG A 29 9.03 34.66 3.35
C ARG A 29 9.28 33.42 2.48
N GLY A 30 9.23 33.62 1.17
CA GLY A 30 9.84 32.87 0.10
C GLY A 30 10.09 31.38 0.33
N TRP A 31 9.05 30.54 0.10
CA TRP A 31 9.27 29.17 -0.27
C TRP A 31 9.73 29.17 -1.75
N THR A 32 11.04 29.01 -1.98
CA THR A 32 11.56 28.70 -3.31
C THR A 32 11.42 27.20 -3.53
N PRO A 33 10.74 26.73 -4.59
CA PRO A 33 10.78 25.33 -4.96
C PRO A 33 12.23 24.93 -5.19
N ARG A 34 12.70 23.88 -4.48
CA ARG A 34 13.95 23.25 -4.85
C ARG A 34 13.80 22.70 -6.26
N PRO A 35 14.78 22.91 -7.17
CA PRO A 35 14.71 22.31 -8.50
C PRO A 35 14.57 20.79 -8.33
N ASP A 36 13.56 20.23 -8.99
CA ASP A 36 13.35 18.78 -9.07
C ASP A 36 14.48 18.15 -9.88
N GLY A 37 15.59 17.90 -9.20
CA GLY A 37 16.59 16.94 -9.67
C GLY A 37 15.99 15.53 -9.48
N PRO A 38 16.31 14.57 -10.36
CA PRO A 38 15.85 13.20 -10.20
C PRO A 38 16.19 12.74 -8.78
N ARG A 39 15.17 12.35 -8.01
CA ARG A 39 15.37 11.82 -6.65
C ARG A 39 16.09 10.49 -6.80
N HIS A 40 17.43 10.53 -6.69
CA HIS A 40 18.25 9.34 -6.58
C HIS A 40 17.97 8.65 -5.24
N TRP A 41 16.88 7.90 -5.16
CA TRP A 41 16.70 6.91 -4.09
C TRP A 41 17.70 5.74 -4.22
N ALA A 42 18.33 5.59 -5.38
CA ALA A 42 19.42 4.69 -5.63
C ALA A 42 20.78 5.38 -5.37
N SER A 43 21.01 5.95 -4.18
CA SER A 43 22.39 6.07 -3.73
C SER A 43 22.91 4.63 -3.63
N LYS A 44 23.90 4.28 -4.43
CA LYS A 44 24.68 3.03 -4.34
C LYS A 44 25.33 2.99 -2.95
N ARG A 45 24.55 2.65 -1.92
CA ARG A 45 25.12 2.28 -0.62
C ARG A 45 25.90 1.00 -0.89
N THR A 46 27.19 1.08 -0.80
CA THR A 46 28.06 -0.09 -0.86
C THR A 46 27.66 -0.99 0.30
N ILE A 47 26.98 -2.10 0.00
CA ILE A 47 26.57 -3.07 1.01
C ILE A 47 27.87 -3.76 1.46
N PRO A 48 28.22 -3.75 2.77
CA PRO A 48 29.41 -4.41 3.25
C PRO A 48 29.43 -5.89 2.88
N ALA A 49 30.62 -6.44 2.62
CA ALA A 49 30.75 -7.87 2.26
C ALA A 49 30.12 -8.81 3.31
N GLN A 50 30.16 -8.44 4.60
CA GLN A 50 29.49 -9.16 5.68
C GLN A 50 27.95 -9.18 5.55
N ALA A 51 27.36 -8.11 5.03
CA ALA A 51 25.93 -8.04 4.77
C ALA A 51 25.51 -8.90 3.57
N LEU A 52 26.32 -8.90 2.50
CA LEU A 52 26.10 -9.75 1.33
C LEU A 52 26.17 -11.25 1.68
N ALA A 53 26.95 -11.63 2.68
CA ALA A 53 27.02 -13.02 3.17
C ALA A 53 25.73 -13.45 3.91
N LEU A 54 24.90 -12.52 4.36
CA LEU A 54 23.66 -12.82 5.08
C LEU A 54 22.47 -13.11 4.16
N VAL A 55 22.47 -12.58 2.94
CA VAL A 55 21.38 -12.79 1.96
C VAL A 55 22.00 -13.23 0.65
N GLY A 56 21.81 -14.48 0.29
CA GLY A 56 22.32 -15.08 -0.94
C GLY A 56 21.57 -14.60 -2.20
N PRO A 57 22.08 -14.93 -3.40
CA PRO A 57 21.47 -14.50 -4.67
C PRO A 57 20.05 -15.02 -4.89
N ASP A 58 19.74 -16.22 -4.41
CA ASP A 58 18.42 -16.85 -4.52
C ASP A 58 17.57 -16.63 -3.26
N GLN A 59 17.88 -15.60 -2.50
CA GLN A 59 17.21 -15.27 -1.26
C GLN A 59 16.58 -13.89 -1.33
N GLU A 60 15.59 -13.68 -0.49
CA GLU A 60 14.83 -12.45 -0.34
C GLU A 60 14.82 -12.03 1.14
N LEU A 61 14.92 -10.74 1.41
CA LEU A 61 14.86 -10.20 2.76
C LEU A 61 13.49 -9.58 3.03
N ILE A 62 12.84 -10.04 4.07
CA ILE A 62 11.58 -9.50 4.59
C ILE A 62 11.89 -8.81 5.91
N ALA A 63 11.70 -7.48 6.00
CA ALA A 63 12.08 -6.70 7.16
C ALA A 63 10.89 -6.01 7.83
N GLY A 64 10.82 -6.09 9.15
CA GLY A 64 9.75 -5.57 9.99
C GLY A 64 8.86 -6.66 10.58
N ARG A 65 8.25 -6.37 11.73
CA ARG A 65 7.51 -7.37 12.50
C ARG A 65 6.33 -7.96 11.72
N HIS A 66 5.39 -7.14 11.26
CA HIS A 66 4.22 -7.63 10.53
C HIS A 66 4.57 -8.36 9.22
N PRO A 67 5.45 -7.85 8.33
CA PRO A 67 5.86 -8.60 7.16
C PRO A 67 6.46 -9.98 7.47
N VAL A 68 7.22 -10.11 8.57
CA VAL A 68 7.79 -11.39 9.00
C VAL A 68 6.70 -12.33 9.52
N GLU A 69 5.74 -11.83 10.31
CA GLU A 69 4.58 -12.59 10.78
C GLU A 69 3.74 -13.10 9.59
N GLU A 70 3.49 -12.25 8.58
CA GLU A 70 2.76 -12.64 7.36
C GLU A 70 3.53 -13.66 6.52
N ALA A 71 4.85 -13.54 6.42
CA ALA A 71 5.66 -14.53 5.73
C ALA A 71 5.57 -15.92 6.39
N PHE A 72 5.51 -15.99 7.72
CA PHE A 72 5.27 -17.25 8.43
C PHE A 72 3.86 -17.79 8.20
N THR A 73 2.85 -16.93 8.23
CA THR A 73 1.45 -17.28 7.93
C THR A 73 1.31 -17.83 6.52
N ALA A 74 1.97 -17.21 5.55
CA ALA A 74 2.04 -17.66 4.15
C ALA A 74 2.96 -18.87 3.93
N ARG A 75 3.58 -19.42 5.00
CA ARG A 75 4.49 -20.57 4.97
C ARG A 75 5.65 -20.39 3.99
N ARG A 76 6.22 -19.16 3.93
CA ARG A 76 7.41 -18.94 3.12
C ARG A 76 8.56 -19.82 3.60
N GLU A 77 9.34 -20.36 2.66
CA GLU A 77 10.52 -21.16 2.96
C GLU A 77 11.58 -20.26 3.65
N ALA A 78 11.54 -20.25 4.99
CA ALA A 78 12.42 -19.44 5.81
C ALA A 78 13.80 -20.12 5.97
N ILE A 79 14.85 -19.34 5.77
CA ILE A 79 16.24 -19.79 5.84
C ILE A 79 16.87 -19.42 7.19
N LYS A 80 16.67 -18.18 7.62
CA LYS A 80 17.13 -17.68 8.93
C LYS A 80 16.38 -16.42 9.34
N LEU A 81 16.27 -16.23 10.66
CA LEU A 81 15.72 -15.02 11.27
C LEU A 81 16.87 -14.15 11.81
N LEU A 82 16.93 -12.90 11.39
CA LEU A 82 17.86 -11.89 11.89
C LEU A 82 17.17 -11.08 12.97
N VAL A 83 17.77 -10.98 14.16
CA VAL A 83 17.18 -10.28 15.31
C VAL A 83 18.22 -9.39 15.97
N VAL A 84 17.83 -8.16 16.31
CA VAL A 84 18.62 -7.26 17.14
C VAL A 84 18.48 -7.68 18.61
N PRO A 85 19.57 -8.00 19.34
CA PRO A 85 19.51 -8.54 20.71
C PRO A 85 18.66 -7.70 21.66
N GLN A 86 18.77 -6.36 21.59
CA GLN A 86 18.03 -5.42 22.43
C GLN A 86 16.51 -5.41 22.16
N ARG A 87 16.08 -5.97 21.02
CA ARG A 87 14.66 -6.09 20.65
C ARG A 87 14.07 -7.48 20.88
N ARG A 88 14.90 -8.45 21.28
CA ARG A 88 14.51 -9.86 21.42
C ARG A 88 13.30 -10.05 22.35
N ALA A 89 13.26 -9.35 23.49
CA ALA A 89 12.13 -9.42 24.41
C ALA A 89 10.80 -8.95 23.78
N ALA A 90 10.82 -7.84 23.06
CA ALA A 90 9.64 -7.31 22.35
C ALA A 90 9.20 -8.20 21.16
N LEU A 91 10.07 -9.07 20.68
CA LEU A 91 9.87 -9.97 19.53
C LEU A 91 9.70 -11.43 19.97
N GLN A 92 9.49 -11.67 21.27
CA GLN A 92 9.51 -13.03 21.85
C GLN A 92 8.59 -14.01 21.13
N GLN A 93 7.38 -13.61 20.75
CA GLN A 93 6.44 -14.48 20.03
C GLN A 93 6.97 -14.94 18.67
N VAL A 94 7.53 -14.01 17.89
CA VAL A 94 8.09 -14.31 16.57
C VAL A 94 9.35 -15.18 16.69
N VAL A 95 10.20 -14.90 17.68
CA VAL A 95 11.41 -15.68 17.98
C VAL A 95 11.03 -17.11 18.42
N LEU A 96 10.03 -17.26 19.28
CA LEU A 96 9.53 -18.56 19.70
C LEU A 96 8.96 -19.36 18.53
N HIS A 97 8.16 -18.71 17.68
CA HIS A 97 7.62 -19.35 16.47
C HIS A 97 8.73 -19.84 15.53
N ALA A 98 9.74 -19.02 15.28
CA ALA A 98 10.91 -19.41 14.49
C ALA A 98 11.66 -20.61 15.11
N THR A 99 11.81 -20.60 16.44
CA THR A 99 12.44 -21.72 17.19
C THR A 99 11.63 -23.01 17.03
N THR A 100 10.31 -22.95 17.14
CA THR A 100 9.41 -24.10 16.92
C THR A 100 9.56 -24.68 15.52
N LEU A 101 9.73 -23.80 14.52
CA LEU A 101 9.99 -24.22 13.14
C LEU A 101 11.44 -24.60 12.85
N ARG A 102 12.32 -24.60 13.87
CA ARG A 102 13.76 -24.88 13.77
C ARG A 102 14.49 -23.96 12.78
N ILE A 103 14.03 -22.73 12.65
CA ILE A 103 14.67 -21.72 11.80
C ILE A 103 15.87 -21.14 12.57
N PRO A 104 17.08 -21.13 11.99
CA PRO A 104 18.26 -20.52 12.61
C PRO A 104 18.03 -19.06 12.96
N ILE A 105 18.37 -18.66 14.19
CA ILE A 105 18.28 -17.28 14.65
C ILE A 105 19.69 -16.72 14.72
N VAL A 106 19.90 -15.60 14.01
CA VAL A 106 21.17 -14.91 13.94
C VAL A 106 21.03 -13.53 14.57
N GLU A 107 21.80 -13.28 15.62
CA GLU A 107 21.84 -11.96 16.25
C GLU A 107 22.73 -11.03 15.44
N VAL A 108 22.21 -9.87 15.13
CA VAL A 108 22.88 -8.86 14.30
C VAL A 108 22.65 -7.44 14.83
N GLU A 109 23.51 -6.50 14.47
CA GLU A 109 23.30 -5.10 14.78
C GLU A 109 22.15 -4.52 13.92
N GLY A 110 21.39 -3.55 14.50
CA GLY A 110 20.29 -2.90 13.79
C GLY A 110 20.76 -2.17 12.53
N ALA A 111 21.91 -1.54 12.56
CA ALA A 111 22.50 -0.90 11.40
C ALA A 111 22.68 -1.86 10.20
N LEU A 112 23.00 -3.12 10.46
CA LEU A 112 23.19 -4.13 9.42
C LEU A 112 21.85 -4.50 8.77
N ILE A 113 20.77 -4.67 9.56
CA ILE A 113 19.41 -4.88 8.99
C ILE A 113 18.99 -3.66 8.18
N GLY A 114 19.24 -2.43 8.67
CA GLY A 114 18.93 -1.20 7.95
C GLY A 114 19.66 -1.09 6.61
N GLN A 115 20.94 -1.50 6.55
CA GLN A 115 21.71 -1.53 5.30
C GLN A 115 21.15 -2.56 4.31
N LEU A 116 20.81 -3.77 4.77
CA LEU A 116 20.23 -4.83 3.95
C LEU A 116 18.84 -4.47 3.44
N ALA A 117 18.00 -3.89 4.30
CA ALA A 117 16.64 -3.51 3.96
C ALA A 117 16.54 -2.22 3.13
N GLY A 118 17.55 -1.34 3.23
CA GLY A 118 17.53 -0.02 2.63
C GLY A 118 16.73 1.04 3.40
N PHE A 119 16.30 0.73 4.64
CA PHE A 119 15.55 1.64 5.52
C PHE A 119 15.71 1.27 7.01
N ASP A 120 15.49 2.24 7.91
CA ASP A 120 15.71 2.08 9.36
C ASP A 120 14.48 1.56 10.13
N GLY A 121 13.31 1.53 9.51
CA GLY A 121 12.05 1.16 10.16
C GLY A 121 11.83 -0.36 10.33
N HIS A 122 12.85 -1.20 10.33
CA HIS A 122 12.79 -2.67 10.38
C HIS A 122 12.40 -3.25 11.75
N GLN A 123 12.26 -2.43 12.78
CA GLN A 123 11.83 -2.81 14.15
C GLN A 123 12.74 -3.86 14.84
N GLY A 124 13.98 -4.02 14.37
CA GLY A 124 14.95 -4.94 14.93
C GLY A 124 14.80 -6.39 14.47
N ILE A 125 14.07 -6.65 13.39
CA ILE A 125 13.82 -8.00 12.87
C ILE A 125 13.81 -8.04 11.36
N ALA A 126 14.37 -9.11 10.79
CA ALA A 126 14.22 -9.46 9.38
C ALA A 126 14.28 -10.98 9.20
N LEU A 127 13.55 -11.49 8.22
CA LEU A 127 13.53 -12.89 7.82
C LEU A 127 14.18 -13.03 6.46
N VAL A 128 15.15 -13.92 6.34
CA VAL A 128 15.71 -14.32 5.06
C VAL A 128 14.95 -15.56 4.60
N VAL A 129 14.33 -15.46 3.44
CA VAL A 129 13.53 -16.52 2.83
C VAL A 129 14.08 -16.88 1.45
N ARG A 130 13.70 -18.05 0.92
CA ARG A 130 13.94 -18.34 -0.49
C ARG A 130 13.19 -17.32 -1.36
N ARG A 131 13.84 -16.87 -2.45
CA ARG A 131 13.20 -15.96 -3.39
C ARG A 131 11.90 -16.57 -3.92
N ARG A 132 10.85 -15.77 -4.02
CA ARG A 132 9.60 -16.22 -4.63
C ARG A 132 9.80 -16.55 -6.11
N PRO A 133 9.13 -17.59 -6.62
CA PRO A 133 9.17 -17.89 -8.04
C PRO A 133 8.52 -16.76 -8.84
N GLU A 134 8.96 -16.58 -10.06
CA GLU A 134 8.22 -15.77 -11.03
C GLU A 134 6.91 -16.47 -11.39
N VAL A 135 5.84 -15.68 -11.50
CA VAL A 135 4.49 -16.16 -11.76
C VAL A 135 4.08 -15.73 -13.17
N ALA A 136 3.62 -16.68 -13.98
CA ALA A 136 3.05 -16.37 -15.27
C ALA A 136 1.65 -15.73 -15.15
N PRO A 137 1.22 -14.86 -16.09
CA PRO A 137 -0.12 -14.26 -16.07
C PRO A 137 -1.25 -15.30 -16.00
N GLU A 138 -1.06 -16.45 -16.62
CA GLU A 138 -1.99 -17.57 -16.63
C GLU A 138 -2.28 -18.13 -15.25
N GLU A 139 -1.32 -18.08 -14.33
CA GLU A 139 -1.51 -18.53 -12.94
C GLU A 139 -2.46 -17.60 -12.16
N ILE A 140 -2.46 -16.31 -12.49
CA ILE A 140 -3.44 -15.36 -11.93
C ILE A 140 -4.86 -15.73 -12.37
N LEU A 141 -5.02 -16.06 -13.66
CA LEU A 141 -6.31 -16.50 -14.20
C LEU A 141 -6.74 -17.86 -13.62
N ALA A 142 -5.81 -18.80 -13.51
CA ALA A 142 -6.07 -20.10 -12.88
C ALA A 142 -6.52 -19.97 -11.43
N ARG A 143 -5.96 -19.00 -10.68
CA ARG A 143 -6.40 -18.68 -9.31
C ARG A 143 -7.86 -18.21 -9.28
N ALA A 144 -8.28 -17.33 -10.20
CA ALA A 144 -9.66 -16.89 -10.30
C ALA A 144 -10.61 -18.06 -10.58
N VAL A 145 -10.24 -18.91 -11.54
CA VAL A 145 -11.01 -20.13 -11.89
C VAL A 145 -11.10 -21.08 -10.68
N SER A 146 -10.00 -21.30 -9.96
CA SER A 146 -9.99 -22.19 -8.78
C SER A 146 -10.86 -21.70 -7.63
N ARG A 147 -11.10 -20.37 -7.56
CA ARG A 147 -12.01 -19.75 -6.58
C ARG A 147 -13.46 -19.68 -7.08
N GLY A 148 -13.73 -20.01 -8.35
CA GLY A 148 -15.05 -19.83 -8.96
C GLY A 148 -15.44 -18.35 -9.10
N GLU A 149 -14.47 -17.44 -9.16
CA GLU A 149 -14.67 -16.00 -9.18
C GLU A 149 -14.35 -15.40 -10.55
N PRO A 150 -15.07 -14.34 -10.98
CA PRO A 150 -14.64 -13.59 -12.15
C PRO A 150 -13.24 -12.99 -11.91
N PRO A 151 -12.29 -13.07 -12.87
CA PRO A 151 -10.97 -12.48 -12.72
C PRO A 151 -11.00 -11.03 -12.25
N PHE A 152 -10.20 -10.73 -11.23
CA PHE A 152 -9.94 -9.38 -10.73
C PHE A 152 -8.43 -9.18 -10.65
N ILE A 153 -7.90 -8.36 -11.55
CA ILE A 153 -6.47 -8.17 -11.76
C ILE A 153 -6.16 -6.69 -11.56
N LEU A 154 -5.04 -6.41 -10.92
CA LEU A 154 -4.47 -5.06 -10.86
C LEU A 154 -3.26 -5.00 -11.78
N ALA A 155 -3.26 -4.05 -12.73
CA ALA A 155 -2.11 -3.79 -13.59
C ALA A 155 -1.48 -2.44 -13.21
N LEU A 156 -0.15 -2.39 -13.14
CA LEU A 156 0.61 -1.20 -12.73
C LEU A 156 1.50 -0.71 -13.87
N ASP A 157 1.21 0.47 -14.38
CA ASP A 157 1.92 1.12 -15.47
C ASP A 157 2.86 2.21 -14.94
N GLY A 158 4.13 1.87 -14.71
CA GLY A 158 5.16 2.82 -14.28
C GLY A 158 5.02 3.31 -12.83
N VAL A 159 4.45 2.51 -11.94
CA VAL A 159 4.47 2.78 -10.49
C VAL A 159 5.84 2.41 -9.95
N GLU A 160 6.70 3.41 -9.75
CA GLU A 160 8.10 3.22 -9.37
C GLU A 160 8.37 3.41 -7.87
N ASP A 161 7.53 4.18 -7.17
CA ASP A 161 7.70 4.42 -5.73
C ASP A 161 7.31 3.18 -4.90
N PRO A 162 8.23 2.63 -4.08
CA PRO A 162 7.94 1.46 -3.24
C PRO A 162 6.80 1.66 -2.23
N GLN A 163 6.55 2.89 -1.76
CA GLN A 163 5.46 3.17 -0.82
C GLN A 163 4.10 3.08 -1.53
N ASN A 164 3.98 3.67 -2.72
CA ASN A 164 2.77 3.58 -3.52
C ASN A 164 2.51 2.14 -3.98
N PHE A 165 3.55 1.47 -4.44
CA PHE A 165 3.47 0.07 -4.83
C PHE A 165 3.01 -0.81 -3.67
N GLY A 166 3.64 -0.72 -2.50
CA GLY A 166 3.25 -1.48 -1.32
C GLY A 166 1.84 -1.17 -0.83
N SER A 167 1.42 0.09 -0.87
CA SER A 167 0.05 0.51 -0.49
C SER A 167 -1.01 -0.06 -1.44
N LEU A 168 -0.73 -0.08 -2.75
CA LEU A 168 -1.60 -0.71 -3.75
C LEU A 168 -1.70 -2.22 -3.55
N ILE A 169 -0.59 -2.90 -3.29
CA ILE A 169 -0.57 -4.34 -2.95
C ILE A 169 -1.48 -4.62 -1.76
N ARG A 170 -1.35 -3.83 -0.68
CA ARG A 170 -2.16 -4.00 0.52
C ARG A 170 -3.64 -3.83 0.25
N SER A 171 -4.03 -2.82 -0.53
CA SER A 171 -5.42 -2.60 -0.92
C SER A 171 -5.92 -3.69 -1.86
N ALA A 172 -5.10 -4.15 -2.80
CA ALA A 172 -5.43 -5.22 -3.74
C ALA A 172 -5.69 -6.55 -3.02
N GLU A 173 -4.86 -6.89 -2.03
CA GLU A 173 -5.06 -8.08 -1.20
C GLU A 173 -6.38 -7.98 -0.42
N ALA A 174 -6.62 -6.87 0.26
CA ALA A 174 -7.81 -6.64 1.08
C ALA A 174 -9.13 -6.75 0.31
N VAL A 175 -9.13 -6.47 -0.99
CA VAL A 175 -10.32 -6.57 -1.85
C VAL A 175 -10.39 -7.87 -2.67
N GLY A 176 -9.46 -8.81 -2.44
CA GLY A 176 -9.48 -10.12 -3.10
C GLY A 176 -9.01 -10.11 -4.55
N VAL A 177 -8.11 -9.21 -4.95
CA VAL A 177 -7.46 -9.26 -6.25
C VAL A 177 -6.72 -10.59 -6.41
N HIS A 178 -6.84 -11.24 -7.57
CA HIS A 178 -6.24 -12.54 -7.84
C HIS A 178 -4.74 -12.46 -8.09
N GLY A 179 -4.28 -11.31 -8.62
CA GLY A 179 -2.86 -11.05 -8.85
C GLY A 179 -2.59 -9.68 -9.46
N ILE A 180 -1.30 -9.35 -9.50
CA ILE A 180 -0.80 -8.08 -10.00
C ILE A 180 0.03 -8.33 -11.26
N LEU A 181 -0.19 -7.51 -12.29
CA LEU A 181 0.60 -7.46 -13.51
C LEU A 181 1.43 -6.19 -13.53
N MET A 182 2.70 -6.30 -13.87
CA MET A 182 3.58 -5.16 -14.02
C MET A 182 4.68 -5.44 -15.05
N ALA A 183 5.18 -4.40 -15.68
CA ALA A 183 6.29 -4.56 -16.62
C ALA A 183 7.59 -4.89 -15.86
N THR A 184 8.46 -5.71 -16.47
CA THR A 184 9.79 -6.03 -15.94
C THR A 184 10.66 -4.78 -15.84
N ARG A 185 10.49 -3.80 -16.73
CA ARG A 185 11.21 -2.53 -16.75
C ARG A 185 10.27 -1.37 -16.43
N GLY A 186 10.79 -0.35 -15.75
CA GLY A 186 10.01 0.86 -15.41
C GLY A 186 8.94 0.63 -14.33
N SER A 187 9.10 -0.38 -13.51
CA SER A 187 8.23 -0.67 -12.36
C SER A 187 9.05 -0.86 -11.08
N ALA A 188 8.45 -0.54 -9.93
CA ALA A 188 9.11 -0.76 -8.65
C ALA A 188 9.51 -2.22 -8.46
N PRO A 189 10.72 -2.50 -7.97
CA PRO A 189 11.06 -3.86 -7.56
C PRO A 189 10.27 -4.25 -6.30
N LEU A 190 10.04 -5.55 -6.12
CA LEU A 190 9.59 -6.12 -4.85
C LEU A 190 10.72 -6.05 -3.82
N SER A 191 11.07 -4.84 -3.43
CA SER A 191 12.12 -4.54 -2.45
C SER A 191 11.62 -4.76 -1.02
N PRO A 192 12.52 -4.90 -0.03
CA PRO A 192 12.13 -4.95 1.38
C PRO A 192 11.27 -3.74 1.81
N ALA A 193 11.50 -2.57 1.19
CA ALA A 193 10.70 -1.37 1.44
C ALA A 193 9.25 -1.52 0.92
N ALA A 194 9.05 -2.08 -0.27
CA ALA A 194 7.72 -2.36 -0.83
C ALA A 194 6.99 -3.45 -0.03
N ILE A 195 7.68 -4.51 0.36
CA ILE A 195 7.13 -5.59 1.22
C ILE A 195 6.68 -5.00 2.56
N LYS A 196 7.48 -4.11 3.15
CA LYS A 196 7.11 -3.43 4.39
C LYS A 196 5.91 -2.49 4.21
N ALA A 197 5.88 -1.71 3.14
CA ALA A 197 4.78 -0.80 2.85
C ALA A 197 3.46 -1.56 2.64
N SER A 198 3.52 -2.77 2.07
CA SER A 198 2.37 -3.67 1.94
C SER A 198 1.97 -4.34 3.27
N ALA A 199 2.71 -4.12 4.37
CA ALA A 199 2.55 -4.83 5.64
C ALA A 199 2.57 -6.37 5.51
N GLY A 200 3.24 -6.91 4.47
CA GLY A 200 3.30 -8.32 4.19
C GLY A 200 2.17 -8.86 3.28
N ALA A 201 1.21 -8.04 2.88
CA ALA A 201 0.10 -8.45 2.01
C ALA A 201 0.56 -9.09 0.69
N VAL A 202 1.76 -8.74 0.21
CA VAL A 202 2.36 -9.36 -0.97
C VAL A 202 2.56 -10.86 -0.85
N GLU A 203 2.59 -11.40 0.36
CA GLU A 203 2.75 -12.84 0.60
C GLU A 203 1.51 -13.64 0.17
N HIS A 204 0.36 -12.99 0.06
CA HIS A 204 -0.92 -13.57 -0.31
C HIS A 204 -1.33 -13.33 -1.75
N LEU A 205 -0.57 -12.50 -2.49
CA LEU A 205 -0.84 -12.14 -3.89
C LEU A 205 0.14 -12.80 -4.87
N LEU A 206 -0.37 -13.13 -6.05
CA LEU A 206 0.48 -13.46 -7.20
C LEU A 206 0.95 -12.16 -7.85
N VAL A 207 2.24 -12.05 -8.12
CA VAL A 207 2.83 -10.91 -8.81
C VAL A 207 3.54 -11.42 -10.06
N SER A 208 2.99 -11.08 -11.22
CA SER A 208 3.55 -11.44 -12.52
C SER A 208 4.26 -10.25 -13.14
N ARG A 209 5.49 -10.48 -13.59
CA ARG A 209 6.31 -9.52 -14.32
C ARG A 209 6.38 -9.91 -15.78
N VAL A 210 5.92 -9.01 -16.64
CA VAL A 210 5.83 -9.27 -18.09
C VAL A 210 6.77 -8.33 -18.86
N GLU A 211 7.27 -8.77 -20.00
CA GLU A 211 8.12 -7.94 -20.85
C GLU A 211 7.34 -6.75 -21.43
N SER A 212 6.08 -6.98 -21.84
CA SER A 212 5.20 -5.97 -22.39
C SER A 212 3.84 -6.02 -21.71
N LEU A 213 3.58 -5.07 -20.81
CA LEU A 213 2.27 -4.92 -20.17
C LEU A 213 1.17 -4.63 -21.21
N ALA A 214 1.49 -3.90 -22.28
CA ALA A 214 0.53 -3.58 -23.33
C ALA A 214 0.06 -4.82 -24.10
N ASP A 215 0.96 -5.78 -24.36
CA ASP A 215 0.60 -7.02 -25.05
C ASP A 215 -0.20 -7.92 -24.13
N GLU A 216 0.14 -7.97 -22.84
CA GLU A 216 -0.62 -8.74 -21.87
C GLU A 216 -2.04 -8.19 -21.68
N LEU A 217 -2.22 -6.87 -21.62
CA LEU A 217 -3.56 -6.27 -21.60
C LEU A 217 -4.36 -6.62 -22.86
N THR A 218 -3.70 -6.70 -24.02
CA THR A 218 -4.36 -7.16 -25.25
C THR A 218 -4.79 -8.61 -25.14
N ALA A 219 -3.95 -9.48 -24.60
CA ALA A 219 -4.28 -10.89 -24.37
C ALA A 219 -5.45 -11.07 -23.38
N LEU A 220 -5.50 -10.27 -22.32
CA LEU A 220 -6.62 -10.26 -21.37
C LEU A 220 -7.94 -9.85 -22.04
N ARG A 221 -7.92 -8.80 -22.87
CA ARG A 221 -9.10 -8.36 -23.65
C ARG A 221 -9.65 -9.44 -24.55
N LEU A 222 -8.78 -10.16 -25.25
CA LEU A 222 -9.17 -11.29 -26.11
C LEU A 222 -9.82 -12.43 -25.33
N ARG A 223 -9.51 -12.56 -24.02
CA ARG A 223 -10.13 -13.51 -23.10
C ARG A 223 -11.41 -12.96 -22.43
N GLY A 224 -11.91 -11.79 -22.87
CA GLY A 224 -13.13 -11.17 -22.35
C GLY A 224 -12.96 -10.46 -21.01
N ILE A 225 -11.73 -10.16 -20.59
CA ILE A 225 -11.45 -9.39 -19.38
C ILE A 225 -11.42 -7.93 -19.75
N ARG A 226 -12.33 -7.13 -19.15
CA ARG A 226 -12.42 -5.69 -19.41
C ARG A 226 -11.25 -4.97 -18.77
N VAL A 227 -10.55 -4.17 -19.57
CA VAL A 227 -9.43 -3.34 -19.10
C VAL A 227 -9.94 -1.95 -18.76
N VAL A 228 -9.85 -1.57 -17.48
CA VAL A 228 -10.33 -0.29 -16.94
C VAL A 228 -9.16 0.56 -16.52
N GLY A 229 -9.08 1.78 -17.06
CA GLY A 229 -8.03 2.75 -16.73
C GLY A 229 -8.55 3.89 -15.85
N ALA A 230 -7.74 4.29 -14.88
CA ALA A 230 -8.00 5.47 -14.06
C ALA A 230 -7.44 6.72 -14.72
N GLU A 231 -8.30 7.73 -14.96
CA GLU A 231 -7.90 9.00 -15.53
C GLU A 231 -8.76 10.15 -14.98
N ALA A 232 -8.12 11.27 -14.60
CA ALA A 232 -8.81 12.39 -13.94
C ALA A 232 -9.86 13.05 -14.85
N GLU A 233 -9.60 13.08 -16.16
CA GLU A 233 -10.45 13.73 -17.16
C GLU A 233 -11.43 12.77 -17.85
N ALA A 234 -11.53 11.52 -17.39
CA ALA A 234 -12.47 10.57 -17.97
C ALA A 234 -13.92 11.08 -17.86
N ALA A 235 -14.74 10.79 -18.87
CA ALA A 235 -16.14 11.19 -18.86
C ALA A 235 -16.95 10.42 -17.80
N GLN A 236 -16.60 9.17 -17.55
CA GLN A 236 -17.33 8.27 -16.67
C GLN A 236 -16.90 8.41 -15.20
N ASP A 237 -17.83 8.74 -14.30
CA ASP A 237 -17.65 8.63 -12.86
C ASP A 237 -17.54 7.14 -12.46
N HIS A 238 -16.53 6.77 -11.68
CA HIS A 238 -16.30 5.38 -11.26
C HIS A 238 -17.51 4.75 -10.57
N ARG A 239 -18.29 5.51 -9.80
CA ARG A 239 -19.51 5.05 -9.11
C ARG A 239 -20.66 4.71 -10.04
N ARG A 240 -20.64 5.23 -11.28
CA ARG A 240 -21.66 4.99 -12.31
C ARG A 240 -21.16 4.03 -13.39
N ALA A 241 -19.90 3.67 -13.37
CA ALA A 241 -19.32 2.69 -14.27
C ALA A 241 -19.74 1.29 -13.86
N ASP A 242 -20.03 0.41 -14.83
CA ASP A 242 -20.22 -1.00 -14.55
C ASP A 242 -18.85 -1.66 -14.37
N LEU A 243 -18.48 -1.95 -13.13
CA LEU A 243 -17.21 -2.58 -12.75
C LEU A 243 -17.38 -4.04 -12.28
N ARG A 244 -18.48 -4.66 -12.66
CA ARG A 244 -18.78 -6.09 -12.37
C ARG A 244 -18.10 -7.00 -13.39
N GLY A 245 -18.01 -8.28 -13.07
CA GLY A 245 -17.48 -9.31 -13.96
C GLY A 245 -15.94 -9.35 -14.04
N PRO A 246 -15.39 -9.99 -15.10
CA PRO A 246 -13.94 -10.07 -15.30
C PRO A 246 -13.33 -8.70 -15.59
N ILE A 247 -12.37 -8.27 -14.77
CA ILE A 247 -11.81 -6.92 -14.85
C ILE A 247 -10.30 -6.91 -14.58
N CYS A 248 -9.58 -6.08 -15.34
CA CYS A 248 -8.21 -5.67 -15.09
C CYS A 248 -8.21 -4.15 -14.85
N LEU A 249 -8.00 -3.73 -13.60
CA LEU A 249 -7.86 -2.32 -13.25
C LEU A 249 -6.43 -1.87 -13.49
N VAL A 250 -6.23 -0.81 -14.25
CA VAL A 250 -4.90 -0.28 -14.59
C VAL A 250 -4.68 1.05 -13.89
N ILE A 251 -3.61 1.12 -13.11
CA ILE A 251 -3.17 2.34 -12.42
C ILE A 251 -1.85 2.79 -13.02
N GLY A 252 -1.81 4.05 -13.43
CA GLY A 252 -0.63 4.68 -14.01
C GLY A 252 0.31 5.30 -12.99
N SER A 253 1.44 5.79 -13.48
CA SER A 253 2.45 6.46 -12.67
C SER A 253 1.99 7.82 -12.15
N GLU A 254 2.61 8.27 -11.04
CA GLU A 254 2.41 9.63 -10.53
C GLU A 254 2.90 10.67 -11.55
N GLY A 255 2.08 11.67 -11.77
CA GLY A 255 2.38 12.81 -12.65
C GLY A 255 2.23 12.55 -14.15
N LYS A 256 2.52 11.33 -14.66
CA LYS A 256 2.37 11.00 -16.09
C LYS A 256 1.09 10.21 -16.39
N GLY A 257 0.48 9.61 -15.39
CA GLY A 257 -0.68 8.72 -15.57
C GLY A 257 -0.35 7.48 -16.39
N LEU A 258 -1.29 7.05 -17.21
CA LEU A 258 -1.14 5.90 -18.10
C LEU A 258 -0.27 6.23 -19.32
N SER A 259 0.65 5.34 -19.67
CA SER A 259 1.50 5.50 -20.85
C SER A 259 0.69 5.40 -22.15
N PRO A 260 1.15 6.01 -23.28
CA PRO A 260 0.43 5.97 -24.54
C PRO A 260 0.17 4.56 -25.07
N ALA A 261 1.07 3.61 -24.78
CA ALA A 261 0.90 2.22 -25.15
C ALA A 261 -0.26 1.57 -24.39
N ILE A 262 -0.38 1.85 -23.10
CA ILE A 262 -1.44 1.32 -22.23
C ILE A 262 -2.78 1.98 -22.54
N ARG A 263 -2.81 3.31 -22.74
CA ARG A 263 -4.03 4.06 -23.10
C ARG A 263 -4.79 3.43 -24.27
N ARG A 264 -4.09 2.92 -25.29
CA ARG A 264 -4.71 2.26 -26.45
C ARG A 264 -5.34 0.89 -26.16
N ARG A 265 -5.12 0.35 -24.97
CA ARG A 265 -5.65 -0.96 -24.52
C ARG A 265 -6.79 -0.84 -23.53
N ILE A 266 -7.11 0.36 -23.09
CA ILE A 266 -8.21 0.61 -22.14
C ILE A 266 -9.54 0.51 -22.87
N ASP A 267 -10.46 -0.29 -22.33
CA ASP A 267 -11.84 -0.42 -22.79
C ASP A 267 -12.76 0.63 -22.15
N LEU A 268 -12.46 0.99 -20.88
CA LEU A 268 -13.26 1.93 -20.10
C LEU A 268 -12.36 2.82 -19.26
N TYR A 269 -12.49 4.12 -19.42
CA TYR A 269 -11.87 5.11 -18.55
C TYR A 269 -12.82 5.55 -17.45
N VAL A 270 -12.33 5.58 -16.21
CA VAL A 270 -13.08 6.05 -15.06
C VAL A 270 -12.34 7.15 -14.32
N ARG A 271 -13.10 8.12 -13.79
CA ARG A 271 -12.55 9.18 -12.94
C ARG A 271 -13.09 9.08 -11.52
N ILE A 272 -12.31 9.58 -10.58
CA ILE A 272 -12.73 9.89 -9.22
C ILE A 272 -13.08 11.38 -9.20
N PRO A 273 -14.34 11.77 -8.91
CA PRO A 273 -14.74 13.16 -8.87
C PRO A 273 -13.97 13.95 -7.81
N MET A 274 -13.40 15.07 -8.23
CA MET A 274 -12.67 16.00 -7.37
C MET A 274 -13.46 17.30 -7.24
N VAL A 275 -13.76 17.71 -6.00
CA VAL A 275 -14.47 18.99 -5.72
C VAL A 275 -13.54 20.05 -5.14
N GLY A 276 -12.32 19.68 -4.81
CA GLY A 276 -11.29 20.55 -4.28
C GLY A 276 -10.48 21.26 -5.37
N LYS A 277 -9.43 21.97 -4.96
CA LYS A 277 -8.51 22.70 -5.87
C LYS A 277 -7.33 21.86 -6.34
N VAL A 278 -7.15 20.65 -5.81
CA VAL A 278 -6.05 19.76 -6.20
C VAL A 278 -6.43 19.04 -7.48
N ALA A 279 -5.52 18.97 -8.44
CA ALA A 279 -5.80 18.41 -9.76
C ALA A 279 -5.82 16.85 -9.77
N SER A 280 -5.14 16.20 -8.84
CA SER A 280 -5.01 14.73 -8.82
C SER A 280 -4.82 14.18 -7.41
N LEU A 281 -5.13 12.90 -7.23
CA LEU A 281 -4.80 12.13 -6.05
C LEU A 281 -3.45 11.41 -6.24
N ASN A 282 -2.84 11.05 -5.14
CA ASN A 282 -1.76 10.08 -5.14
C ASN A 282 -2.21 8.77 -5.81
N ALA A 283 -1.34 8.12 -6.58
CA ALA A 283 -1.68 6.92 -7.37
C ALA A 283 -2.19 5.77 -6.50
N SER A 284 -1.61 5.56 -5.32
CA SER A 284 -2.07 4.49 -4.42
C SER A 284 -3.42 4.79 -3.80
N VAL A 285 -3.71 6.05 -3.51
CA VAL A 285 -5.04 6.50 -3.00
C VAL A 285 -6.09 6.31 -4.08
N ALA A 286 -5.83 6.80 -5.30
CA ALA A 286 -6.75 6.64 -6.42
C ALA A 286 -7.03 5.16 -6.72
N GLY A 287 -5.97 4.35 -6.79
CA GLY A 287 -6.08 2.92 -7.02
C GLY A 287 -6.87 2.21 -5.93
N SER A 288 -6.65 2.57 -4.66
CA SER A 288 -7.40 1.98 -3.53
C SER A 288 -8.89 2.30 -3.59
N ILE A 289 -9.26 3.55 -3.89
CA ILE A 289 -10.68 3.94 -4.07
C ILE A 289 -11.34 3.06 -5.15
N LEU A 290 -10.68 2.92 -6.31
CA LEU A 290 -11.23 2.14 -7.42
C LEU A 290 -11.27 0.62 -7.11
N LEU A 291 -10.28 0.09 -6.41
CA LEU A 291 -10.26 -1.31 -5.96
C LEU A 291 -11.45 -1.62 -5.05
N PHE A 292 -11.74 -0.75 -4.07
CA PHE A 292 -12.90 -0.91 -3.18
C PHE A 292 -14.23 -0.68 -3.90
N GLU A 293 -14.28 0.20 -4.91
CA GLU A 293 -15.47 0.35 -5.75
C GLU A 293 -15.77 -0.94 -6.52
N VAL A 294 -14.75 -1.57 -7.13
CA VAL A 294 -14.91 -2.86 -7.80
C VAL A 294 -15.42 -3.92 -6.82
N LEU A 295 -14.88 -3.98 -5.60
CA LEU A 295 -15.35 -4.89 -4.56
C LEU A 295 -16.83 -4.64 -4.22
N GLY A 296 -17.21 -3.37 -4.04
CA GLY A 296 -18.59 -2.99 -3.69
C GLY A 296 -19.62 -3.35 -4.76
N GLN A 297 -19.21 -3.39 -6.03
CA GLN A 297 -20.09 -3.74 -7.14
C GLN A 297 -20.14 -5.25 -7.44
N ARG A 298 -19.18 -6.03 -6.94
CA ARG A 298 -19.16 -7.48 -7.14
C ARG A 298 -20.13 -8.16 -6.19
N PRO A 299 -20.81 -9.23 -6.64
CA PRO A 299 -21.57 -10.08 -5.71
C PRO A 299 -20.56 -10.58 -4.65
N GLN A 300 -20.82 -10.25 -3.41
CA GLN A 300 -20.02 -10.83 -2.34
C GLN A 300 -20.29 -12.33 -2.36
N ALA A 301 -19.26 -13.15 -2.52
CA ALA A 301 -19.37 -14.55 -2.20
C ALA A 301 -19.91 -14.60 -0.77
N THR A 302 -21.09 -15.17 -0.60
CA THR A 302 -21.69 -15.36 0.71
C THR A 302 -20.61 -15.98 1.58
N ALA A 303 -20.18 -15.26 2.60
CA ALA A 303 -19.17 -15.70 3.55
C ALA A 303 -19.73 -16.90 4.32
N GLN A 304 -19.73 -18.07 3.69
CA GLN A 304 -19.94 -19.32 4.37
C GLN A 304 -18.61 -19.66 5.05
N GLY A 305 -18.53 -19.32 6.35
CA GLY A 305 -17.65 -20.00 7.27
C GLY A 305 -16.31 -19.38 7.62
N VAL A 306 -16.24 -18.05 7.76
CA VAL A 306 -15.20 -17.49 8.67
C VAL A 306 -15.95 -17.02 9.92
N PRO A 307 -15.85 -17.74 11.06
CA PRO A 307 -16.36 -17.19 12.30
C PRO A 307 -15.64 -15.86 12.56
N PRO A 308 -16.36 -14.82 13.07
CA PRO A 308 -15.70 -13.58 13.45
C PRO A 308 -14.56 -13.95 14.41
N THR A 309 -13.35 -13.50 14.10
CA THR A 309 -12.22 -13.63 15.02
C THR A 309 -12.68 -13.03 16.33
N SER A 310 -12.90 -13.88 17.33
CA SER A 310 -13.31 -13.50 18.67
C SER A 310 -12.38 -12.39 19.13
N ALA A 311 -12.93 -11.21 19.34
CA ALA A 311 -12.26 -10.15 20.07
C ALA A 311 -11.72 -10.79 21.35
N ALA A 312 -10.42 -10.62 21.56
CA ALA A 312 -9.74 -11.15 22.75
C ALA A 312 -10.57 -10.80 23.97
N SER A 313 -11.08 -11.82 24.67
CA SER A 313 -11.74 -11.64 25.95
C SER A 313 -10.77 -10.91 26.89
N PRO A 314 -11.21 -9.89 27.63
CA PRO A 314 -10.37 -9.27 28.63
C PRO A 314 -10.03 -10.33 29.69
N LEU A 315 -8.75 -10.37 30.07
CA LEU A 315 -8.24 -11.21 31.15
C LEU A 315 -9.05 -10.93 32.42
N PRO A 316 -9.45 -11.94 33.23
CA PRO A 316 -10.11 -11.74 34.49
C PRO A 316 -9.20 -10.95 35.43
N ALA A 317 -9.77 -9.92 36.04
CA ALA A 317 -9.13 -9.18 37.12
C ALA A 317 -8.79 -10.16 38.25
N GLY A 318 -7.52 -10.20 38.63
CA GLY A 318 -7.07 -10.98 39.76
C GLY A 318 -7.67 -10.41 41.06
N ASP A 319 -8.41 -11.20 41.79
CA ASP A 319 -8.87 -10.91 43.13
C ASP A 319 -7.64 -10.88 44.05
N GLU A 320 -7.29 -9.71 44.52
CA GLU A 320 -6.42 -9.53 45.68
C GLU A 320 -7.19 -9.95 46.95
N GLU A 321 -7.04 -11.18 47.37
CA GLU A 321 -7.38 -11.57 48.74
C GLU A 321 -6.37 -10.97 49.72
N VAL A 322 -6.79 -9.91 50.39
CA VAL A 322 -6.16 -9.43 51.62
C VAL A 322 -6.58 -10.37 52.74
N SER A 323 -5.66 -11.26 53.17
CA SER A 323 -5.83 -12.02 54.39
C SER A 323 -5.19 -11.29 55.59
N LYS A 324 -5.97 -11.18 56.63
CA LYS A 324 -5.63 -10.62 57.92
C LYS A 324 -4.46 -11.30 58.65
#